data_abc5e7d300cc264d3e99a31acedc8ab0
#
_entry.id   abc5e7d300cc264d3e99a31acedc8ab0
#
_cell.length_a   1.000
_cell.length_b   1.000
_cell.length_c   1.000
_cell.angle_alpha   90.00
_cell.angle_beta   90.00
_cell.angle_gamma   90.00
#
_symmetry.space_group_name_H-M   'P 1'
#
loop_
_entity.id
_entity.type
_entity.pdbx_description
1 polymer ?
#
loop_
_entity_poly.entity_id
_entity_poly.type
_entity_poly.pdbx_seq_one_letter_code
_entity_poly.pdbx_strand_id
1 'polypeptide(L)' 'MKKLTVGIFIFDQVEVLDFAGPYEVLSRARTVPGRESRRSDESAPFTVFTVARSKSPIAAVGGLQVIPDYSFKDAPDID' A
#
# COMPACT_ATOMS: atom_id res chain seq x y z
N MET A 1 -14.20 -4.86 14.07
CA MET A 1 -12.83 -4.33 14.11
C MET A 1 -12.72 -3.12 13.20
N LYS A 2 -12.17 -2.04 13.71
CA LYS A 2 -11.90 -0.88 12.87
C LYS A 2 -10.57 -1.09 12.14
N LYS A 3 -10.58 -0.99 10.83
CA LYS A 3 -9.35 -1.08 10.05
C LYS A 3 -8.63 0.26 10.06
N LEU A 4 -7.31 0.18 10.14
CA LEU A 4 -6.47 1.37 10.02
C LEU A 4 -6.08 1.57 8.56
N THR A 5 -6.06 2.81 8.12
CA THR A 5 -5.65 3.16 6.76
C THR A 5 -4.18 3.53 6.74
N VAL A 6 -3.43 2.89 5.84
CA VAL A 6 -1.99 3.09 5.72
C VAL A 6 -1.69 3.55 4.31
N GLY A 7 -1.15 4.75 4.17
CA GLY A 7 -0.69 5.26 2.88
C GLY A 7 0.82 5.11 2.78
N ILE A 8 1.28 4.52 1.70
CA ILE A 8 2.72 4.40 1.43
C ILE A 8 3.09 5.41 0.36
N PHE A 9 3.88 6.39 0.75
CA PHE A 9 4.32 7.43 -0.17
C PHE A 9 5.33 6.89 -1.17
N ILE A 10 5.04 7.06 -2.45
CA ILE A 10 5.96 6.69 -3.52
C ILE A 10 6.26 7.91 -4.39
N PHE A 11 7.42 7.89 -5.02
CA PHE A 11 7.94 9.02 -5.78
C PHE A 11 8.97 8.52 -6.78
N ASP A 12 9.32 9.34 -7.76
CA ASP A 12 10.35 8.97 -8.73
C ASP A 12 11.67 8.66 -8.01
N GLN A 13 12.30 7.57 -8.41
CA GLN A 13 13.55 7.07 -7.84
C GLN A 13 13.40 6.51 -6.42
N VAL A 14 12.19 6.13 -6.03
CA VAL A 14 12.00 5.38 -4.78
C VAL A 14 12.63 4.01 -4.91
N GLU A 15 13.25 3.52 -3.85
CA GLU A 15 13.76 2.16 -3.82
C GLU A 15 12.59 1.17 -3.78
N VAL A 16 12.61 0.16 -4.65
CA VAL A 16 11.47 -0.77 -4.77
C VAL A 16 11.13 -1.43 -3.45
N LEU A 17 12.12 -1.91 -2.71
CA LEU A 17 11.86 -2.60 -1.45
C LEU A 17 11.28 -1.68 -0.39
N ASP A 18 11.54 -0.38 -0.48
CA ASP A 18 11.06 0.58 0.52
C ASP A 18 9.53 0.74 0.49
N PHE A 19 8.88 0.44 -0.64
CA PHE A 19 7.42 0.46 -0.68
C PHE A 19 6.83 -0.94 -0.82
N ALA A 20 7.48 -1.82 -1.58
CA ALA A 20 6.94 -3.16 -1.82
C ALA A 20 6.99 -4.01 -0.57
N GLY A 21 8.05 -3.89 0.24
CA GLY A 21 8.17 -4.63 1.49
C GLY A 21 7.07 -4.28 2.48
N PRO A 22 6.95 -3.02 2.88
CA PRO A 22 5.86 -2.62 3.78
C PRO A 22 4.48 -2.90 3.20
N TYR A 23 4.29 -2.69 1.90
CA TYR A 23 3.02 -2.97 1.24
C TYR A 23 2.64 -4.44 1.43
N GLU A 24 3.56 -5.33 1.13
CA GLU A 24 3.27 -6.76 1.26
C GLU A 24 2.98 -7.15 2.70
N VAL A 25 3.85 -6.76 3.63
CA VAL A 25 3.70 -7.15 5.03
C VAL A 25 2.37 -6.64 5.59
N LEU A 26 2.07 -5.37 5.38
CA LEU A 26 0.88 -4.77 5.97
C LEU A 26 -0.40 -5.23 5.30
N SER A 27 -0.39 -5.38 3.97
CA SER A 27 -1.60 -5.80 3.25
C SER A 27 -1.93 -7.27 3.46
N ARG A 28 -0.93 -8.09 3.83
CA ARG A 28 -1.13 -9.51 4.05
C ARG A 28 -1.40 -9.87 5.51
N ALA A 29 -1.28 -8.91 6.41
CA ALA A 29 -1.54 -9.16 7.83
C ALA A 29 -3.00 -9.54 8.06
N ARG A 30 -3.23 -10.47 8.97
CA ARG A 30 -4.57 -10.93 9.35
C ARG A 30 -4.63 -11.12 10.85
N THR A 31 -5.78 -10.84 11.43
CA THR A 31 -5.98 -11.05 12.87
C THR A 31 -6.43 -12.48 13.17
N VAL A 32 -6.79 -13.24 12.15
CA VAL A 32 -7.16 -14.65 12.28
C VAL A 32 -6.06 -15.49 11.66
N PRO A 33 -5.54 -16.51 12.37
CA PRO A 33 -4.47 -17.34 11.83
C PRO A 33 -4.96 -18.27 10.74
N GLY A 34 -4.01 -18.79 9.97
CA GLY A 34 -4.29 -19.80 8.98
C GLY A 34 -4.38 -19.26 7.56
N ARG A 35 -4.19 -20.17 6.63
CA ARG A 35 -4.13 -19.85 5.22
C ARG A 35 -5.45 -19.30 4.67
N GLU A 36 -6.56 -19.81 5.20
CA GLU A 36 -7.89 -19.41 4.74
C GLU A 36 -8.16 -17.94 5.00
N SER A 37 -7.59 -17.37 6.06
CA SER A 37 -7.81 -15.97 6.40
C SER A 37 -7.29 -15.01 5.32
N ARG A 38 -6.39 -15.48 4.45
CA ARG A 38 -5.82 -14.63 3.40
C ARG A 38 -6.61 -14.66 2.10
N ARG A 39 -7.68 -15.44 2.04
CA ARG A 39 -8.54 -15.49 0.84
C ARG A 39 -9.46 -14.28 0.74
N SER A 40 -9.63 -13.55 1.82
CA SER A 40 -10.37 -12.31 1.83
C SER A 40 -9.66 -11.34 2.75
N ASP A 41 -10.12 -10.10 2.78
CA ASP A 41 -9.57 -9.10 3.69
C ASP A 41 -10.45 -8.89 4.92
N GLU A 42 -11.33 -9.84 5.21
CA GLU A 42 -12.26 -9.73 6.33
C GLU A 42 -11.55 -9.51 7.65
N SER A 43 -10.46 -10.25 7.91
CA SER A 43 -9.69 -10.08 9.14
C SER A 43 -8.42 -9.25 8.94
N ALA A 44 -8.30 -8.52 7.82
CA ALA A 44 -7.18 -7.64 7.59
C ALA A 44 -7.29 -6.41 8.48
N PRO A 45 -6.29 -6.12 9.34
CA PRO A 45 -6.36 -4.94 10.21
C PRO A 45 -6.03 -3.64 9.49
N PHE A 46 -5.43 -3.72 8.29
CA PHE A 46 -5.00 -2.53 7.56
C PHE A 46 -5.61 -2.50 6.17
N THR A 47 -6.00 -1.29 5.75
CA THR A 47 -6.27 -0.99 4.36
C THR A 47 -5.06 -0.23 3.85
N VAL A 48 -4.32 -0.82 2.92
CA VAL A 48 -3.02 -0.29 2.47
C VAL A 48 -3.12 0.19 1.03
N PHE A 49 -2.59 1.36 0.77
CA PHE A 49 -2.56 1.90 -0.58
C PHE A 49 -1.29 2.71 -0.81
N THR A 50 -0.95 2.92 -2.07
CA THR A 50 0.15 3.80 -2.44
C THR A 50 -0.40 5.19 -2.71
N VAL A 51 0.39 6.20 -2.37
CA VAL A 51 0.01 7.60 -2.56
C VAL A 51 1.23 8.36 -3.08
N ALA A 52 0.99 9.28 -4.01
CA ALA A 52 2.04 10.10 -4.58
C ALA A 52 1.52 11.51 -4.81
N ARG A 53 2.41 12.38 -5.27
CA ARG A 53 2.03 13.77 -5.56
C ARG A 53 0.90 13.84 -6.58
N SER A 54 0.93 12.97 -7.57
CA SER A 54 -0.12 12.86 -8.58
C SER A 54 -0.34 11.40 -8.91
N LYS A 55 -1.37 11.11 -9.71
CA LYS A 55 -1.66 9.73 -10.11
C LYS A 55 -0.89 9.30 -11.36
N SER A 56 -0.01 10.14 -11.88
CA SER A 56 0.86 9.76 -12.98
C SER A 56 1.82 8.66 -12.53
N PRO A 57 2.18 7.74 -13.43
CA PRO A 57 3.14 6.69 -13.08
C PRO A 57 4.45 7.28 -12.58
N ILE A 58 5.01 6.66 -11.54
CA ILE A 58 6.35 7.00 -11.08
C ILE A 58 7.31 5.91 -11.56
N ALA A 59 8.57 6.26 -11.68
CA ALA A 59 9.62 5.31 -12.03
C ALA A 59 10.51 5.09 -10.81
N ALA A 60 10.46 3.89 -10.24
CA ALA A 60 11.34 3.51 -9.14
C ALA A 60 12.76 3.30 -9.66
N VAL A 61 13.71 3.19 -8.75
CA VAL A 61 15.10 2.91 -9.11
C VAL A 61 15.13 1.60 -9.92
N GLY A 62 15.87 1.61 -11.02
CA GLY A 62 15.93 0.47 -11.93
C GLY A 62 14.89 0.50 -13.04
N GLY A 63 13.96 1.46 -13.00
CA GLY A 63 13.01 1.67 -14.09
C GLY A 63 11.64 1.06 -13.91
N LEU A 64 11.35 0.43 -12.76
CA LEU A 64 10.03 -0.14 -12.53
C LEU A 64 9.00 0.98 -12.45
N GLN A 65 8.00 0.93 -13.34
CA GLN A 65 6.93 1.92 -13.32
C GLN A 65 5.80 1.45 -12.41
N VAL A 66 5.31 2.37 -11.59
CA VAL A 66 4.24 2.08 -10.65
C VAL A 66 3.19 3.17 -10.75
N ILE A 67 1.93 2.77 -10.86
CA ILE A 67 0.82 3.72 -10.86
C ILE A 67 0.33 3.85 -9.43
N PRO A 68 0.41 5.05 -8.82
CA PRO A 68 -0.11 5.22 -7.46
C PRO A 68 -1.61 4.99 -7.40
N ASP A 69 -2.08 4.45 -6.28
CA ASP A 69 -3.51 4.29 -6.06
C ASP A 69 -4.21 5.64 -5.95
N TYR A 70 -3.56 6.59 -5.27
CA TYR A 70 -4.14 7.92 -5.03
C TYR A 70 -3.07 8.99 -5.13
N SER A 71 -3.53 10.22 -5.37
CA SER A 71 -2.71 11.42 -5.15
C SER A 71 -2.97 11.92 -3.73
N PHE A 72 -2.12 12.83 -3.25
CA PHE A 72 -2.36 13.44 -1.94
C PHE A 72 -3.72 14.12 -1.87
N LYS A 73 -4.22 14.61 -3.01
CA LYS A 73 -5.47 15.34 -3.07
C LYS A 73 -6.69 14.45 -2.87
N ASP A 74 -6.66 13.24 -3.42
CA ASP A 74 -7.84 12.38 -3.42
C ASP A 74 -7.68 11.13 -2.55
N ALA A 75 -6.61 11.06 -1.77
CA ALA A 75 -6.39 9.92 -0.88
C ALA A 75 -7.42 9.90 0.25
N PRO A 76 -7.83 8.70 0.69
CA PRO A 76 -8.62 8.59 1.91
C PRO A 76 -7.84 9.10 3.12
N ASP A 77 -8.56 9.36 4.21
CA ASP A 77 -7.91 9.73 5.44
C ASP A 77 -6.92 8.64 5.88
N ILE A 78 -5.74 9.06 6.30
CA ILE A 78 -4.66 8.14 6.67
C ILE A 78 -4.50 8.17 8.18
N ASP A 79 -4.54 7.00 8.80
CA ASP A 79 -4.27 6.88 10.22
C ASP A 79 -2.79 6.96 10.52
#